data_b030b923afba6b355e26c7efce39835c
#
_entry.id   b030b923afba6b355e26c7efce39835c
#
_cell.length_a   1.000
_cell.length_b   1.000
_cell.length_c   1.000
_cell.angle_alpha   90.00
_cell.angle_beta   90.00
_cell.angle_gamma   90.00
#
_symmetry.space_group_name_H-M   'P 1'
#
loop_
_entity.id
_entity.type
_entity.pdbx_description
1 polymer ?
#
loop_
_entity_poly.entity_id
_entity_poly.type
_entity_poly.pdbx_seq_one_letter_code
_entity_poly.pdbx_strand_id
1 'polypeptide(L)'
;MDVIEFWRYVLEQDADRLREFFCEDAYVNWHCTNEHFNVNEYIRANCEYPGEWTGELERTEKAGDMIVTAAHVYPKDRSWSLHVTSFFKLEDSKIKSIDEYGRKMGKLRNGEKI
;
A
#
# COMPACT_ATOMS: atom_id res chain seq x y z
N MET A 1 -3.05 -1.18 15.62
CA MET A 1 -2.84 -0.28 14.49
C MET A 1 -4.14 -0.14 13.70
N ASP A 2 -4.47 1.05 13.28
CA ASP A 2 -5.63 1.31 12.45
C ASP A 2 -5.22 1.29 10.97
N VAL A 3 -5.49 0.19 10.30
CA VAL A 3 -5.08 -0.01 8.90
C VAL A 3 -5.89 0.87 7.93
N ILE A 4 -7.11 1.26 8.30
CA ILE A 4 -7.93 2.16 7.49
C ILE A 4 -7.27 3.54 7.47
N GLU A 5 -6.83 4.02 8.63
CA GLU A 5 -6.09 5.29 8.73
C GLU A 5 -4.77 5.22 7.98
N PHE A 6 -4.05 4.09 8.05
CA PHE A 6 -2.82 3.90 7.31
C PHE A 6 -3.05 4.10 5.81
N TRP A 7 -4.06 3.42 5.26
CA TRP A 7 -4.36 3.54 3.83
C TRP A 7 -4.82 4.96 3.45
N ARG A 8 -5.55 5.63 4.34
CA ARG A 8 -5.92 7.03 4.10
C ARG A 8 -4.69 7.90 3.92
N TYR A 9 -3.70 7.75 4.78
CA TYR A 9 -2.45 8.52 4.67
C TYR A 9 -1.59 8.12 3.47
N VAL A 10 -1.65 6.85 3.06
CA VAL A 10 -1.00 6.40 1.82
C VAL A 10 -1.58 7.17 0.63
N LEU A 11 -2.90 7.22 0.54
CA LEU A 11 -3.59 7.90 -0.56
C LEU A 11 -3.41 9.42 -0.53
N GLU A 12 -3.37 10.00 0.66
CA GLU A 12 -3.12 11.44 0.85
C GLU A 12 -1.64 11.80 0.70
N GLN A 13 -0.78 10.81 0.65
CA GLN A 13 0.68 10.98 0.58
C GLN A 13 1.22 11.81 1.75
N ASP A 14 0.71 11.53 2.94
CA ASP A 14 1.07 12.23 4.18
C ASP A 14 2.29 11.55 4.82
N ALA A 15 3.48 12.02 4.47
CA ALA A 15 4.73 11.40 4.91
C ALA A 15 4.88 11.36 6.43
N ASP A 16 4.56 12.44 7.11
CA ASP A 16 4.74 12.53 8.57
C ASP A 16 3.82 11.57 9.30
N ARG A 17 2.57 11.48 8.88
CA ARG A 17 1.60 10.55 9.48
C ARG A 17 1.95 9.10 9.20
N LEU A 18 2.38 8.80 7.97
CA LEU A 18 2.81 7.44 7.61
C LEU A 18 3.96 6.96 8.49
N ARG A 19 4.92 7.82 8.73
CA ARG A 19 6.11 7.46 9.51
C ARG A 19 5.75 6.94 10.90
N GLU A 20 4.70 7.49 11.51
CA GLU A 20 4.27 7.12 12.86
C GLU A 20 3.79 5.66 12.97
N PHE A 21 3.42 5.04 11.85
CA PHE A 21 2.92 3.66 11.84
C PHE A 21 4.01 2.60 11.91
N PHE A 22 5.26 2.97 11.64
CA PHE A 22 6.34 2.00 11.45
C PHE A 22 7.27 1.88 12.66
N CYS A 23 7.76 0.64 12.88
CA CYS A 23 8.95 0.44 13.71
C CYS A 23 10.13 1.11 13.01
N GLU A 24 11.12 1.52 13.80
CA GLU A 24 12.30 2.21 13.27
C GLU A 24 13.05 1.38 12.23
N ASP A 25 13.14 0.07 12.44
CA ASP A 25 13.85 -0.86 11.57
C ASP A 25 12.93 -1.61 10.58
N ALA A 26 11.73 -1.10 10.37
CA ALA A 26 10.76 -1.73 9.47
C ALA A 26 11.22 -1.66 8.02
N TYR A 27 10.64 -2.56 7.22
CA TYR A 27 10.92 -2.60 5.79
C TYR A 27 9.67 -2.95 5.00
N VAL A 28 9.68 -2.61 3.72
CA VAL A 28 8.58 -2.89 2.79
C VAL A 28 9.14 -3.55 1.54
N ASN A 29 8.52 -4.64 1.13
CA ASN A 29 8.86 -5.33 -0.12
C ASN A 29 7.72 -5.14 -1.12
N TRP A 30 8.04 -4.64 -2.30
CA TRP A 30 7.14 -4.61 -3.46
C TRP A 30 7.54 -5.76 -4.37
N HIS A 31 6.82 -6.86 -4.26
CA HIS A 31 7.21 -8.11 -4.92
C HIS A 31 7.05 -8.08 -6.45
N CYS A 32 6.03 -7.37 -6.95
CA CYS A 32 5.80 -7.30 -8.39
C CYS A 32 6.84 -6.48 -9.15
N THR A 33 7.56 -5.60 -8.46
CA THR A 33 8.65 -4.83 -9.03
C THR A 33 10.01 -5.25 -8.51
N ASN A 34 10.03 -6.21 -7.58
CA ASN A 34 11.23 -6.72 -6.94
C ASN A 34 12.03 -5.62 -6.21
N GLU A 35 11.31 -4.73 -5.51
CA GLU A 35 11.91 -3.65 -4.77
C GLU A 35 11.83 -3.87 -3.27
N HIS A 36 12.87 -3.44 -2.55
CA HIS A 36 12.96 -3.54 -1.12
C HIS A 36 13.29 -2.16 -0.55
N PHE A 37 12.51 -1.70 0.44
CA PHE A 37 12.63 -0.36 1.00
C PHE A 37 12.79 -0.40 2.51
N ASN A 38 13.63 0.48 3.06
CA ASN A 38 13.50 0.87 4.45
C ASN A 38 12.34 1.88 4.57
N VAL A 39 12.03 2.32 5.79
CA VAL A 39 10.88 3.21 6.02
C VAL A 39 11.01 4.51 5.22
N ASN A 40 12.18 5.15 5.25
CA ASN A 40 12.38 6.41 4.54
C ASN A 40 12.25 6.25 3.03
N GLU A 41 12.78 5.17 2.49
CA GLU A 41 12.70 4.87 1.07
C GLU A 41 11.26 4.60 0.63
N TYR A 42 10.51 3.84 1.44
CA TYR A 42 9.10 3.56 1.15
C TYR A 42 8.27 4.84 1.16
N ILE A 43 8.45 5.67 2.19
CA ILE A 43 7.71 6.93 2.30
C ILE A 43 8.01 7.84 1.11
N ARG A 44 9.28 7.91 0.72
CA ARG A 44 9.68 8.68 -0.46
C ARG A 44 9.03 8.13 -1.72
N ALA A 45 9.12 6.82 -1.93
CA ALA A 45 8.54 6.17 -3.12
C ALA A 45 7.04 6.43 -3.21
N ASN A 46 6.33 6.38 -2.08
CA ASN A 46 4.89 6.58 -2.05
C ASN A 46 4.51 8.06 -2.17
N CYS A 47 5.16 8.94 -1.42
CA CYS A 47 4.72 10.33 -1.29
C CYS A 47 5.26 11.25 -2.38
N GLU A 48 6.34 10.88 -3.04
CA GLU A 48 6.89 11.64 -4.15
C GLU A 48 6.34 11.21 -5.51
N TYR A 49 5.52 10.15 -5.54
CA TYR A 49 4.89 9.71 -6.77
C TYR A 49 3.87 10.79 -7.20
N PRO A 50 3.95 11.27 -8.45
CA PRO A 50 3.13 12.41 -8.88
C PRO A 50 1.65 12.05 -9.01
N GLY A 51 0.80 13.05 -8.82
CA GLY A 51 -0.64 12.92 -8.99
C GLY A 51 -1.41 12.92 -7.69
N GLU A 52 -2.72 12.93 -7.82
CA GLU A 52 -3.65 12.84 -6.70
C GLU A 52 -4.33 11.48 -6.73
N TRP A 53 -4.42 10.85 -5.56
CA TRP A 53 -4.82 9.45 -5.44
C TRP A 53 -6.07 9.29 -4.60
N THR A 54 -6.85 8.27 -4.91
CA THR A 54 -8.00 7.84 -4.15
C THR A 54 -8.11 6.32 -4.24
N GLY A 55 -9.03 5.73 -3.53
CA GLY A 55 -9.22 4.30 -3.59
C GLY A 55 -10.14 3.78 -2.50
N GLU A 56 -10.33 2.48 -2.51
CA GLU A 56 -11.12 1.76 -1.52
C GLU A 56 -10.31 0.63 -0.92
N LEU A 57 -10.50 0.42 0.38
CA LEU A 57 -10.03 -0.78 1.03
C LEU A 57 -11.12 -1.82 0.88
N GLU A 58 -10.91 -2.78 -0.02
CA GLU A 58 -11.94 -3.75 -0.38
C GLU A 58 -12.09 -4.86 0.64
N ARG A 59 -11.00 -5.22 1.29
CA ARG A 59 -10.99 -6.32 2.23
C ARG A 59 -9.90 -6.13 3.27
N THR A 60 -10.23 -6.48 4.52
CA THR A 60 -9.26 -6.51 5.63
C THR A 60 -9.47 -7.80 6.40
N GLU A 61 -8.39 -8.53 6.60
CA GLU A 61 -8.37 -9.73 7.42
C GLU A 61 -7.30 -9.59 8.50
N LYS A 62 -7.57 -10.11 9.68
CA LYS A 62 -6.64 -10.00 10.80
C LYS A 62 -6.42 -11.38 11.43
N ALA A 63 -5.16 -11.74 11.66
CA ALA A 63 -4.78 -13.00 12.26
C ALA A 63 -3.56 -12.79 13.16
N GLY A 64 -3.78 -12.75 14.47
CA GLY A 64 -2.71 -12.50 15.44
C GLY A 64 -2.05 -11.13 15.20
N ASP A 65 -0.76 -11.13 14.95
CA ASP A 65 0.02 -9.92 14.70
C ASP A 65 0.11 -9.58 13.20
N MET A 66 -0.71 -10.22 12.38
CA MET A 66 -0.75 -9.98 10.94
C MET A 66 -2.08 -9.37 10.52
N ILE A 67 -2.01 -8.37 9.63
CA ILE A 67 -3.18 -7.82 8.95
C ILE A 67 -2.94 -7.99 7.46
N VAL A 68 -3.98 -8.44 6.75
CA VAL A 68 -3.96 -8.55 5.28
C VAL A 68 -5.01 -7.61 4.73
N THR A 69 -4.63 -6.79 3.78
CA THR A 69 -5.58 -5.90 3.10
C THR A 69 -5.54 -6.10 1.59
N ALA A 70 -6.69 -5.91 0.98
CA ALA A 70 -6.81 -5.79 -0.47
C ALA A 70 -7.36 -4.39 -0.76
N ALA A 71 -6.60 -3.60 -1.48
CA ALA A 71 -6.96 -2.22 -1.80
C ALA A 71 -7.04 -2.02 -3.30
N HIS A 72 -7.98 -1.18 -3.71
CA HIS A 72 -8.10 -0.72 -5.09
C HIS A 72 -7.73 0.75 -5.10
N VAL A 73 -6.65 1.09 -5.78
CA VAL A 73 -6.07 2.44 -5.78
C VAL A 73 -6.04 2.97 -7.21
N TYR A 74 -6.40 4.22 -7.39
CA TYR A 74 -6.40 4.83 -8.71
C TYR A 74 -6.22 6.35 -8.60
N PRO A 75 -5.68 6.98 -9.66
CA PRO A 75 -5.63 8.44 -9.69
C PRO A 75 -7.05 9.01 -9.77
N LYS A 76 -7.23 10.23 -9.32
CA LYS A 76 -8.55 10.86 -9.29
C LYS A 76 -9.18 11.01 -10.67
N ASP A 77 -8.37 11.08 -11.73
CA ASP A 77 -8.87 11.13 -13.10
C ASP A 77 -9.32 9.77 -13.64
N ARG A 78 -9.08 8.69 -12.87
CA ARG A 78 -9.47 7.31 -13.19
C ARG A 78 -8.88 6.75 -14.48
N SER A 79 -7.73 7.27 -14.90
CA SER A 79 -7.07 6.84 -16.13
C SER A 79 -6.52 5.41 -16.06
N TRP A 80 -6.24 4.91 -14.86
CA TRP A 80 -5.80 3.54 -14.64
C TRP A 80 -6.07 3.15 -13.18
N SER A 81 -5.84 1.90 -12.83
CA SER A 81 -6.02 1.45 -11.46
C SER A 81 -4.97 0.42 -11.07
N LEU A 82 -4.83 0.22 -9.76
CA LEU A 82 -3.91 -0.71 -9.17
C LEU A 82 -4.63 -1.48 -8.08
N HIS A 83 -4.56 -2.81 -8.12
CA HIS A 83 -5.00 -3.65 -7.01
C HIS A 83 -3.77 -4.08 -6.23
N VAL A 84 -3.81 -3.88 -4.92
CA VAL A 84 -2.69 -4.18 -4.03
C VAL A 84 -3.14 -5.08 -2.91
N THR A 85 -2.48 -6.22 -2.76
CA THR A 85 -2.63 -7.07 -1.58
C THR A 85 -1.42 -6.84 -0.69
N SER A 86 -1.67 -6.46 0.55
CA SER A 86 -0.63 -6.12 1.51
C SER A 86 -0.71 -7.00 2.74
N PHE A 87 0.43 -7.55 3.14
CA PHE A 87 0.58 -8.34 4.36
C PHE A 87 1.40 -7.52 5.35
N PHE A 88 0.74 -7.05 6.40
CA PHE A 88 1.37 -6.26 7.45
C PHE A 88 1.73 -7.16 8.61
N LYS A 89 2.99 -7.20 8.99
CA LYS A 89 3.42 -7.83 10.21
C LYS A 89 3.63 -6.77 11.27
N LEU A 90 3.02 -6.95 12.45
CA LEU A 90 3.06 -5.96 13.52
C LEU A 90 3.97 -6.41 14.65
N GLU A 91 4.58 -5.44 15.31
CA GLU A 91 5.33 -5.60 16.54
C GLU A 91 5.02 -4.40 17.43
N ASP A 92 4.51 -4.66 18.63
CA ASP A 92 4.10 -3.61 19.57
C ASP A 92 3.16 -2.58 18.93
N SER A 93 2.19 -3.07 18.16
CA SER A 93 1.18 -2.26 17.46
C SER A 93 1.72 -1.37 16.36
N LYS A 94 2.97 -1.55 15.96
CA LYS A 94 3.57 -0.84 14.83
C LYS A 94 3.97 -1.81 13.73
N ILE A 95 4.10 -1.30 12.51
CA ILE A 95 4.45 -2.11 11.36
C ILE A 95 5.92 -2.48 11.42
N LYS A 96 6.18 -3.78 11.47
CA LYS A 96 7.53 -4.35 11.37
C LYS A 96 7.91 -4.58 9.92
N SER A 97 6.97 -5.06 9.12
CA SER A 97 7.19 -5.25 7.69
C SER A 97 5.88 -5.21 6.93
N ILE A 98 5.98 -4.87 5.65
CA ILE A 98 4.89 -5.00 4.71
C ILE A 98 5.40 -5.76 3.49
N ASP A 99 4.68 -6.80 3.11
CA ASP A 99 4.88 -7.47 1.83
C ASP A 99 3.71 -7.11 0.93
N GLU A 100 3.98 -6.44 -0.18
CA GLU A 100 2.94 -5.96 -1.07
C GLU A 100 3.04 -6.60 -2.45
N TYR A 101 1.89 -7.00 -2.96
CA TYR A 101 1.71 -7.59 -4.28
C TYR A 101 0.69 -6.73 -5.01
N GLY A 102 1.18 -5.86 -5.88
CA GLY A 102 0.34 -4.93 -6.60
C GLY A 102 0.65 -4.93 -8.07
N ARG A 103 -0.39 -4.84 -8.87
CA ARG A 103 -0.24 -4.80 -10.31
C ARG A 103 -1.15 -3.73 -10.91
N LYS A 104 -0.58 -2.90 -11.76
CA LYS A 104 -1.31 -1.92 -12.52
C LYS A 104 -2.26 -2.63 -13.49
N MET A 105 -3.54 -2.24 -13.44
CA MET A 105 -4.56 -2.75 -14.33
C MET A 105 -4.54 -1.90 -15.60
N GLY A 106 -4.25 -2.53 -16.73
CA GLY A 106 -4.34 -1.88 -18.01
C GLY A 106 -5.79 -1.84 -18.52
N LYS A 107 -6.00 -1.09 -19.60
CA LYS A 107 -7.28 -1.12 -20.29
C LYS A 107 -7.44 -2.47 -20.97
N LEU A 108 -8.56 -3.15 -20.73
CA LEU A 108 -8.84 -4.42 -21.38
C LEU A 108 -9.14 -4.20 -22.86
N ARG A 109 -8.56 -5.07 -23.68
CA ARG A 109 -8.94 -5.17 -25.08
C ARG A 109 -10.14 -6.09 -25.19
N ASN A 110 -10.88 -5.98 -26.31
CA ASN A 110 -12.02 -6.85 -26.58
C ASN A 110 -11.60 -8.32 -26.50
N GLY A 111 -12.33 -9.10 -25.70
CA GLY A 111 -12.10 -10.52 -25.52
C GLY A 111 -10.98 -10.89 -24.56
N GLU A 112 -10.26 -9.92 -24.03
CA GLU A 112 -9.21 -10.18 -23.04
C GLU A 112 -9.80 -10.28 -21.64
N LYS A 113 -9.23 -11.19 -20.84
CA LYS A 113 -9.53 -11.31 -19.42
C LYS A 113 -8.22 -11.21 -18.66
N ILE A 114 -8.28 -10.58 -17.53
CA ILE A 114 -7.17 -10.52 -16.60
C ILE A 114 -7.16 -11.75 -15.73
#